data_4fc0415ffac5e1f62fa712e913cd8eb1
#
_entry.id   4fc0415ffac5e1f62fa712e913cd8eb1
#
_cell.length_a   1.000
_cell.length_b   1.000
_cell.length_c   1.000
_cell.angle_alpha   90.00
_cell.angle_beta   90.00
_cell.angle_gamma   90.00
#
_symmetry.space_group_name_H-M   'P 1'
#
loop_
_entity.id
_entity.type
_entity.pdbx_description
1 polymer ?
#
loop_
_entity_poly.entity_id
_entity_poly.type
_entity_poly.pdbx_seq_one_letter_code
_entity_poly.pdbx_strand_id
1 'polypeptide(L)'
;GYLGHMWELYAMWTWIGLFLDASFHATMPGDAAGTWAKLATFATLGAGAIGSVVAGWAADRVGRATITMAAMAVSGSCALVAGFLFDAPPVLVVALCLVWGFSIVADSAQFSASVAELAKPGLVGTMLTVQTSAGFLLTLLSIHLIPPLLAIGGWPLAFAALAPGPFLGVWAMAKLRAHPASARLANGRR
;
A
#
# COMPACT_ATOMS: atom_id res chain seq x y z
N GLY A 1 9.67 -0.13 -8.07
CA GLY A 1 8.76 0.42 -7.06
C GLY A 1 7.31 0.05 -7.32
N TYR A 2 6.73 0.51 -8.43
CA TYR A 2 5.30 0.37 -8.73
C TYR A 2 4.75 -1.06 -8.61
N LEU A 3 5.44 -2.07 -9.12
CA LEU A 3 5.00 -3.46 -8.98
C LEU A 3 4.94 -3.91 -7.51
N GLY A 4 5.85 -3.44 -6.67
CA GLY A 4 5.81 -3.72 -5.23
C GLY A 4 4.61 -3.07 -4.54
N HIS A 5 4.26 -1.84 -4.92
CA HIS A 5 3.03 -1.16 -4.50
C HIS A 5 1.77 -1.94 -4.92
N MET A 6 1.69 -2.34 -6.20
CA MET A 6 0.53 -3.08 -6.72
C MET A 6 0.38 -4.47 -6.10
N TRP A 7 1.49 -5.12 -5.72
CA TRP A 7 1.48 -6.39 -4.99
C TRP A 7 0.69 -6.31 -3.69
N GLU A 8 0.82 -5.21 -2.97
CA GLU A 8 0.21 -5.00 -1.66
C GLU A 8 -1.20 -4.39 -1.77
N LEU A 9 -1.35 -3.29 -2.53
CA LEU A 9 -2.51 -2.41 -2.49
C LEU A 9 -3.84 -3.14 -2.72
N TYR A 10 -3.99 -3.80 -3.85
CA TYR A 10 -5.28 -4.41 -4.21
C TYR A 10 -5.58 -5.66 -3.41
N ALA A 11 -4.57 -6.40 -2.96
CA ALA A 11 -4.77 -7.50 -2.04
C ALA A 11 -5.25 -6.99 -0.67
N MET A 12 -4.63 -5.94 -0.13
CA MET A 12 -5.10 -5.30 1.10
C MET A 12 -6.53 -4.80 0.96
N TRP A 13 -6.86 -4.07 -0.10
CA TRP A 13 -8.21 -3.55 -0.33
C TRP A 13 -9.27 -4.65 -0.43
N THR A 14 -8.92 -5.77 -1.06
CA THR A 14 -9.84 -6.90 -1.24
C THR A 14 -10.13 -7.59 0.09
N TRP A 15 -9.12 -7.75 0.96
CA TRP A 15 -9.21 -8.62 2.12
C TRP A 15 -9.35 -7.91 3.45
N ILE A 16 -9.10 -6.59 3.52
CA ILE A 16 -9.15 -5.84 4.79
C ILE A 16 -10.54 -5.83 5.42
N GLY A 17 -11.59 -5.78 4.61
CA GLY A 17 -12.97 -5.82 5.12
C GLY A 17 -13.31 -7.16 5.79
N LEU A 18 -12.89 -8.27 5.18
CA LEU A 18 -13.07 -9.60 5.76
C LEU A 18 -12.23 -9.79 7.03
N PHE A 19 -11.00 -9.28 7.03
CA PHE A 19 -10.13 -9.28 8.22
C PHE A 19 -10.77 -8.54 9.39
N LEU A 20 -11.24 -7.31 9.16
CA LEU A 20 -11.89 -6.49 10.19
C LEU A 20 -13.18 -7.12 10.70
N ASP A 21 -13.98 -7.68 9.80
CA ASP A 21 -15.24 -8.36 10.18
C ASP A 21 -14.96 -9.58 11.06
N ALA A 22 -14.03 -10.44 10.64
CA ALA A 22 -13.64 -11.61 11.42
C ALA A 22 -13.01 -11.25 12.78
N SER A 23 -12.10 -10.25 12.81
CA SER A 23 -11.45 -9.78 14.04
C SER A 23 -12.47 -9.20 15.03
N PHE A 24 -13.41 -8.39 14.55
CA PHE A 24 -14.39 -7.74 15.43
C PHE A 24 -15.41 -8.75 15.98
N HIS A 25 -15.84 -9.72 15.17
CA HIS A 25 -16.70 -10.79 15.68
C HIS A 25 -15.99 -11.68 16.73
N ALA A 26 -14.67 -11.82 16.64
CA ALA A 26 -13.89 -12.56 17.64
C ALA A 26 -13.67 -11.77 18.94
N THR A 27 -13.65 -10.44 18.90
CA THR A 27 -13.21 -9.59 20.02
C THR A 27 -14.30 -8.69 20.60
N MET A 28 -15.43 -8.49 19.91
CA MET A 28 -16.54 -7.63 20.36
C MET A 28 -17.77 -8.46 20.68
N PRO A 29 -18.42 -8.25 21.83
CA PRO A 29 -19.71 -8.87 22.14
C PRO A 29 -20.85 -8.19 21.36
N GLY A 30 -21.84 -9.00 20.92
CA GLY A 30 -23.10 -8.51 20.35
C GLY A 30 -23.08 -8.23 18.86
N ASP A 31 -24.22 -7.77 18.33
CA ASP A 31 -24.49 -7.67 16.88
C ASP A 31 -23.84 -6.44 16.20
N ALA A 32 -23.12 -5.60 16.96
CA ALA A 32 -22.53 -4.36 16.42
C ALA A 32 -21.22 -4.60 15.63
N ALA A 33 -20.58 -5.76 15.78
CA ALA A 33 -19.28 -6.07 15.19
C ALA A 33 -19.25 -5.83 13.67
N GLY A 34 -20.22 -6.37 12.93
CA GLY A 34 -20.29 -6.20 11.47
C GLY A 34 -20.50 -4.74 11.03
N THR A 35 -21.22 -3.92 11.80
CA THR A 35 -21.40 -2.50 11.50
C THR A 35 -20.09 -1.74 11.71
N TRP A 36 -19.40 -1.97 12.83
CA TRP A 36 -18.11 -1.35 13.11
C TRP A 36 -17.03 -1.79 12.12
N ALA A 37 -17.02 -3.06 11.70
CA ALA A 37 -16.11 -3.56 10.68
C ALA A 37 -16.29 -2.83 9.34
N LYS A 38 -17.52 -2.60 8.89
CA LYS A 38 -17.81 -1.84 7.67
C LYS A 38 -17.35 -0.38 7.77
N LEU A 39 -17.62 0.27 8.91
CA LEU A 39 -17.17 1.65 9.15
C LEU A 39 -15.65 1.74 9.20
N ALA A 40 -14.98 0.80 9.88
CA ALA A 40 -13.52 0.74 9.94
C ALA A 40 -12.91 0.48 8.55
N THR A 41 -13.51 -0.40 7.75
CA THR A 41 -13.09 -0.64 6.37
C THR A 41 -13.20 0.64 5.54
N PHE A 42 -14.36 1.30 5.58
CA PHE A 42 -14.57 2.57 4.87
C PHE A 42 -13.56 3.63 5.30
N ALA A 43 -13.33 3.78 6.61
CA ALA A 43 -12.37 4.73 7.15
C ALA A 43 -10.92 4.41 6.71
N THR A 44 -10.55 3.12 6.70
CA THR A 44 -9.23 2.64 6.25
C THR A 44 -8.98 2.98 4.78
N LEU A 45 -9.95 2.69 3.90
CA LEU A 45 -9.85 3.03 2.48
C LEU A 45 -9.87 4.56 2.27
N GLY A 46 -10.73 5.27 3.02
CA GLY A 46 -10.83 6.73 2.99
C GLY A 46 -9.55 7.45 3.45
N ALA A 47 -8.83 6.88 4.42
CA ALA A 47 -7.53 7.39 4.86
C ALA A 47 -6.51 7.44 3.72
N GLY A 48 -6.60 6.54 2.74
CA GLY A 48 -5.77 6.54 1.54
C GLY A 48 -5.94 7.78 0.67
N ALA A 49 -7.16 8.33 0.58
CA ALA A 49 -7.40 9.59 -0.15
C ALA A 49 -6.65 10.76 0.50
N ILE A 50 -6.68 10.84 1.83
CA ILE A 50 -5.91 11.84 2.58
C ILE A 50 -4.41 11.60 2.39
N GLY A 51 -3.97 10.33 2.49
CA GLY A 51 -2.58 9.92 2.29
C GLY A 51 -2.02 10.37 0.95
N SER A 52 -2.76 10.18 -0.14
CA SER A 52 -2.32 10.58 -1.48
C SER A 52 -2.14 12.09 -1.63
N VAL A 53 -3.05 12.90 -1.06
CA VAL A 53 -2.95 14.36 -1.09
C VAL A 53 -1.77 14.86 -0.27
N VAL A 54 -1.64 14.37 0.97
CA VAL A 54 -0.54 14.75 1.87
C VAL A 54 0.81 14.34 1.30
N ALA A 55 0.92 13.12 0.77
CA ALA A 55 2.14 12.64 0.17
C ALA A 55 2.51 13.39 -1.13
N GLY A 56 1.52 13.74 -1.94
CA GLY A 56 1.75 14.59 -3.13
C GLY A 56 2.37 15.95 -2.73
N TRP A 57 1.74 16.63 -1.78
CA TRP A 57 2.24 17.89 -1.25
C TRP A 57 3.64 17.78 -0.63
N ALA A 58 3.91 16.71 0.12
CA ALA A 58 5.21 16.47 0.73
C ALA A 58 6.28 16.10 -0.32
N ALA A 59 5.93 15.29 -1.32
CA ALA A 59 6.84 14.87 -2.37
C ALA A 59 7.34 16.02 -3.24
N ASP A 60 6.51 17.03 -3.46
CA ASP A 60 6.91 18.24 -4.18
C ASP A 60 7.93 19.09 -3.39
N ARG A 61 8.06 18.89 -2.07
CA ARG A 61 8.99 19.61 -1.19
C ARG A 61 10.22 18.83 -0.80
N VAL A 62 10.02 17.56 -0.42
CA VAL A 62 11.07 16.69 0.14
C VAL A 62 11.72 15.82 -0.93
N GLY A 63 10.97 15.50 -1.98
CA GLY A 63 11.40 14.66 -3.09
C GLY A 63 10.54 13.39 -3.23
N ARG A 64 10.25 13.04 -4.49
CA ARG A 64 9.36 11.91 -4.81
C ARG A 64 9.87 10.59 -4.29
N ALA A 65 11.15 10.28 -4.53
CA ALA A 65 11.74 9.02 -4.11
C ALA A 65 11.73 8.86 -2.57
N THR A 66 12.00 9.93 -1.85
CA THR A 66 12.02 9.92 -0.38
C THR A 66 10.63 9.63 0.21
N ILE A 67 9.60 10.34 -0.25
CA ILE A 67 8.24 10.13 0.24
C ILE A 67 7.70 8.76 -0.16
N THR A 68 7.98 8.30 -1.39
CA THR A 68 7.60 6.96 -1.83
C THR A 68 8.22 5.88 -0.95
N MET A 69 9.54 5.97 -0.65
CA MET A 69 10.22 5.02 0.22
C MET A 69 9.63 5.03 1.65
N ALA A 70 9.35 6.21 2.20
CA ALA A 70 8.75 6.31 3.53
C ALA A 70 7.36 5.68 3.57
N ALA A 71 6.50 5.98 2.59
CA ALA A 71 5.16 5.43 2.49
C ALA A 71 5.19 3.90 2.38
N MET A 72 6.02 3.36 1.47
CA MET A 72 6.18 1.90 1.29
C MET A 72 6.78 1.22 2.52
N ALA A 73 7.73 1.84 3.23
CA ALA A 73 8.29 1.27 4.45
C ALA A 73 7.24 1.17 5.55
N VAL A 74 6.41 2.21 5.70
CA VAL A 74 5.31 2.21 6.68
C VAL A 74 4.26 1.17 6.30
N SER A 75 3.79 1.14 5.04
CA SER A 75 2.76 0.19 4.61
C SER A 75 3.23 -1.26 4.73
N GLY A 76 4.44 -1.58 4.27
CA GLY A 76 5.02 -2.91 4.42
C GLY A 76 5.19 -3.35 5.88
N SER A 77 5.51 -2.41 6.78
CA SER A 77 5.55 -2.68 8.22
C SER A 77 4.16 -2.95 8.78
N CYS A 78 3.13 -2.21 8.34
CA CYS A 78 1.75 -2.49 8.70
C CYS A 78 1.32 -3.89 8.22
N ALA A 79 1.67 -4.27 6.98
CA ALA A 79 1.38 -5.61 6.45
C ALA A 79 2.00 -6.72 7.30
N LEU A 80 3.23 -6.54 7.80
CA LEU A 80 3.88 -7.51 8.70
C LEU A 80 3.16 -7.66 10.03
N VAL A 81 2.60 -6.57 10.57
CA VAL A 81 2.05 -6.53 11.93
C VAL A 81 0.55 -6.82 11.96
N ALA A 82 -0.19 -6.43 10.92
CA ALA A 82 -1.66 -6.43 10.93
C ALA A 82 -2.27 -7.79 11.30
N GLY A 83 -1.77 -8.86 10.71
CA GLY A 83 -2.30 -10.20 10.98
C GLY A 83 -2.12 -10.66 12.43
N PHE A 84 -1.06 -10.23 13.10
CA PHE A 84 -0.82 -10.55 14.51
C PHE A 84 -1.73 -9.80 15.48
N LEU A 85 -2.39 -8.74 15.02
CA LEU A 85 -3.36 -7.98 15.81
C LEU A 85 -4.79 -8.51 15.64
N PHE A 86 -5.00 -9.67 15.03
CA PHE A 86 -6.33 -10.23 14.77
C PHE A 86 -7.20 -10.30 16.05
N ASP A 87 -6.62 -10.76 17.15
CA ASP A 87 -7.29 -10.90 18.46
C ASP A 87 -7.08 -9.69 19.39
N ALA A 88 -6.51 -8.60 18.88
CA ALA A 88 -6.25 -7.40 19.67
C ALA A 88 -7.52 -6.56 19.86
N PRO A 89 -7.55 -5.65 20.85
CA PRO A 89 -8.65 -4.71 21.00
C PRO A 89 -8.95 -3.95 19.69
N PRO A 90 -10.23 -3.80 19.29
CA PRO A 90 -10.62 -3.18 18.02
C PRO A 90 -9.99 -1.82 17.74
N VAL A 91 -9.78 -1.01 18.79
CA VAL A 91 -9.15 0.31 18.67
C VAL A 91 -7.72 0.22 18.12
N LEU A 92 -6.94 -0.78 18.54
CA LEU A 92 -5.57 -0.99 18.04
C LEU A 92 -5.58 -1.48 16.61
N VAL A 93 -6.49 -2.40 16.28
CA VAL A 93 -6.67 -2.91 14.91
C VAL A 93 -7.03 -1.76 13.97
N VAL A 94 -8.01 -0.93 14.34
CA VAL A 94 -8.43 0.23 13.55
C VAL A 94 -7.29 1.24 13.40
N ALA A 95 -6.58 1.56 14.48
CA ALA A 95 -5.46 2.51 14.43
C ALA A 95 -4.39 2.06 13.44
N LEU A 96 -4.00 0.77 13.47
CA LEU A 96 -3.06 0.20 12.51
C LEU A 96 -3.61 0.25 11.08
N CYS A 97 -4.87 -0.15 10.88
CA CYS A 97 -5.50 -0.16 9.56
C CYS A 97 -5.61 1.25 8.97
N LEU A 98 -5.88 2.27 9.77
CA LEU A 98 -5.88 3.68 9.32
C LEU A 98 -4.49 4.13 8.86
N VAL A 99 -3.43 3.78 9.61
CA VAL A 99 -2.05 4.06 9.21
C VAL A 99 -1.70 3.31 7.93
N TRP A 100 -2.10 2.05 7.83
CA TRP A 100 -1.89 1.24 6.64
C TRP A 100 -2.62 1.81 5.43
N GLY A 101 -3.93 2.10 5.56
CA GLY A 101 -4.74 2.69 4.50
C GLY A 101 -4.18 4.04 4.02
N PHE A 102 -3.73 4.89 4.94
CA PHE A 102 -3.08 6.15 4.62
C PHE A 102 -1.78 5.96 3.84
N SER A 103 -0.90 5.08 4.32
CA SER A 103 0.45 4.91 3.74
C SER A 103 0.45 4.14 2.43
N ILE A 104 -0.43 3.14 2.27
CA ILE A 104 -0.46 2.26 1.10
C ILE A 104 -0.87 2.99 -0.20
N VAL A 105 -1.60 4.11 -0.11
CA VAL A 105 -2.00 4.92 -1.28
C VAL A 105 -1.06 6.10 -1.49
N ALA A 106 -0.33 6.50 -0.45
CA ALA A 106 0.50 7.71 -0.43
C ALA A 106 1.60 7.72 -1.52
N ASP A 107 2.09 6.56 -1.92
CA ASP A 107 3.13 6.40 -2.95
C ASP A 107 2.57 6.31 -4.39
N SER A 108 1.29 6.00 -4.55
CA SER A 108 0.67 5.65 -5.84
C SER A 108 0.88 6.73 -6.91
N ALA A 109 0.55 8.00 -6.59
CA ALA A 109 0.69 9.11 -7.51
C ALA A 109 2.17 9.40 -7.87
N GLN A 110 3.10 9.08 -6.96
CA GLN A 110 4.51 9.37 -7.14
C GLN A 110 5.15 8.47 -8.21
N PHE A 111 4.67 7.24 -8.38
CA PHE A 111 5.15 6.35 -9.44
C PHE A 111 4.77 6.88 -10.82
N SER A 112 3.52 7.28 -11.02
CA SER A 112 3.06 7.83 -12.30
C SER A 112 3.76 9.15 -12.61
N ALA A 113 3.92 10.04 -11.63
CA ALA A 113 4.65 11.29 -11.79
C ALA A 113 6.13 11.03 -12.14
N SER A 114 6.78 10.08 -11.47
CA SER A 114 8.18 9.71 -11.76
C SER A 114 8.35 9.17 -13.19
N VAL A 115 7.41 8.35 -13.66
CA VAL A 115 7.43 7.87 -15.05
C VAL A 115 7.25 9.03 -16.03
N ALA A 116 6.30 9.94 -15.77
CA ALA A 116 6.06 11.09 -16.64
C ALA A 116 7.29 12.03 -16.73
N GLU A 117 7.99 12.23 -15.61
CA GLU A 117 9.18 13.10 -15.53
C GLU A 117 10.44 12.45 -16.17
N LEU A 118 10.54 11.12 -16.15
CA LEU A 118 11.71 10.39 -16.68
C LEU A 118 11.54 9.91 -18.12
N ALA A 119 10.31 9.76 -18.59
CA ALA A 119 10.02 9.27 -19.93
C ALA A 119 10.57 10.19 -21.02
N LYS A 120 10.83 9.60 -22.20
CA LYS A 120 11.11 10.36 -23.40
C LYS A 120 9.82 11.06 -23.88
N PRO A 121 9.94 12.27 -24.46
CA PRO A 121 8.80 12.93 -25.09
C PRO A 121 8.07 12.00 -26.09
N GLY A 122 6.76 11.98 -26.04
CA GLY A 122 5.92 11.12 -26.88
C GLY A 122 5.71 9.69 -26.37
N LEU A 123 6.46 9.20 -25.38
CA LEU A 123 6.33 7.84 -24.84
C LEU A 123 5.69 7.77 -23.45
N VAL A 124 5.32 8.90 -22.85
CA VAL A 124 4.74 8.95 -21.48
C VAL A 124 3.51 8.07 -21.36
N GLY A 125 2.55 8.20 -22.29
CA GLY A 125 1.33 7.41 -22.28
C GLY A 125 1.61 5.91 -22.39
N THR A 126 2.46 5.51 -23.33
CA THR A 126 2.86 4.10 -23.50
C THR A 126 3.49 3.54 -22.24
N MET A 127 4.43 4.27 -21.61
CA MET A 127 5.11 3.81 -20.40
C MET A 127 4.16 3.69 -19.23
N LEU A 128 3.23 4.64 -19.05
CA LEU A 128 2.20 4.58 -18.02
C LEU A 128 1.25 3.39 -18.25
N THR A 129 0.83 3.16 -19.50
CA THR A 129 -0.04 2.01 -19.84
C THR A 129 0.66 0.69 -19.54
N VAL A 130 1.91 0.50 -19.97
CA VAL A 130 2.68 -0.73 -19.70
C VAL A 130 2.85 -0.92 -18.18
N GLN A 131 3.22 0.14 -17.46
CA GLN A 131 3.36 0.08 -16.00
C GLN A 131 2.05 -0.36 -15.34
N THR A 132 0.93 0.29 -15.69
CA THR A 132 -0.38 0.03 -15.09
C THR A 132 -0.87 -1.37 -15.42
N SER A 133 -0.76 -1.80 -16.67
CA SER A 133 -1.18 -3.13 -17.12
C SER A 133 -0.38 -4.23 -16.41
N ALA A 134 0.94 -4.09 -16.33
CA ALA A 134 1.79 -5.05 -15.61
C ALA A 134 1.44 -5.09 -14.11
N GLY A 135 1.16 -3.94 -13.51
CA GLY A 135 0.71 -3.86 -12.12
C GLY A 135 -0.60 -4.60 -11.89
N PHE A 136 -1.63 -4.34 -12.71
CA PHE A 136 -2.91 -5.03 -12.57
C PHE A 136 -2.81 -6.54 -12.82
N LEU A 137 -2.00 -7.00 -13.76
CA LEU A 137 -1.76 -8.44 -13.94
C LEU A 137 -1.15 -9.06 -12.67
N LEU A 138 -0.23 -8.36 -12.02
CA LEU A 138 0.39 -8.83 -10.78
C LEU A 138 -0.61 -8.93 -9.63
N THR A 139 -1.62 -8.04 -9.58
CA THR A 139 -2.64 -8.07 -8.53
C THR A 139 -3.48 -9.34 -8.56
N LEU A 140 -3.68 -9.95 -9.72
CA LEU A 140 -4.36 -11.24 -9.82
C LEU A 140 -3.64 -12.30 -8.96
N LEU A 141 -2.31 -12.31 -9.00
CA LEU A 141 -1.53 -13.23 -8.20
C LEU A 141 -1.63 -12.91 -6.71
N SER A 142 -1.40 -11.65 -6.30
CA SER A 142 -1.38 -11.28 -4.89
C SER A 142 -2.76 -11.45 -4.21
N ILE A 143 -3.85 -11.11 -4.90
CA ILE A 143 -5.21 -11.29 -4.38
C ILE A 143 -5.53 -12.78 -4.17
N HIS A 144 -5.21 -13.64 -5.14
CA HIS A 144 -5.50 -15.08 -5.07
C HIS A 144 -4.53 -15.85 -4.16
N LEU A 145 -3.41 -15.25 -3.78
CA LEU A 145 -2.46 -15.84 -2.85
C LEU A 145 -2.99 -15.83 -1.40
N ILE A 146 -3.85 -14.89 -1.05
CA ILE A 146 -4.33 -14.72 0.33
C ILE A 146 -5.11 -15.92 0.85
N PRO A 147 -6.15 -16.47 0.15
CA PRO A 147 -6.92 -17.59 0.69
C PRO A 147 -6.10 -18.83 1.06
N PRO A 148 -5.19 -19.36 0.22
CA PRO A 148 -4.37 -20.50 0.62
C PRO A 148 -3.43 -20.18 1.80
N LEU A 149 -2.87 -18.98 1.87
CA LEU A 149 -2.03 -18.59 2.99
C LEU A 149 -2.84 -18.43 4.28
N LEU A 150 -4.05 -17.92 4.18
CA LEU A 150 -4.98 -17.82 5.30
C LEU A 150 -5.33 -19.21 5.86
N ALA A 151 -5.53 -20.20 4.99
CA ALA A 151 -5.80 -21.59 5.38
C ALA A 151 -4.62 -22.26 6.09
N ILE A 152 -3.38 -21.91 5.73
CA ILE A 152 -2.16 -22.54 6.26
C ILE A 152 -1.69 -21.87 7.56
N GLY A 153 -1.68 -20.54 7.62
CA GLY A 153 -1.06 -19.78 8.71
C GLY A 153 -1.88 -18.59 9.20
N GLY A 154 -3.16 -18.53 8.86
CA GLY A 154 -4.05 -17.47 9.31
C GLY A 154 -3.68 -16.08 8.75
N TRP A 155 -4.27 -15.06 9.32
CA TRP A 155 -4.04 -13.67 8.95
C TRP A 155 -2.58 -13.21 9.08
N PRO A 156 -1.79 -13.69 10.09
CA PRO A 156 -0.37 -13.35 10.17
C PRO A 156 0.41 -13.72 8.91
N LEU A 157 0.25 -14.95 8.41
CA LEU A 157 0.95 -15.39 7.20
C LEU A 157 0.41 -14.70 5.95
N ALA A 158 -0.92 -14.57 5.85
CA ALA A 158 -1.59 -13.99 4.70
C ALA A 158 -1.13 -12.54 4.45
N PHE A 159 -1.13 -11.69 5.48
CA PHE A 159 -0.72 -10.29 5.33
C PHE A 159 0.80 -10.10 5.30
N ALA A 160 1.57 -10.90 6.06
CA ALA A 160 3.03 -10.84 5.98
C ALA A 160 3.56 -11.15 4.57
N ALA A 161 2.87 -11.99 3.79
CA ALA A 161 3.21 -12.29 2.41
C ALA A 161 3.07 -11.08 1.46
N LEU A 162 2.38 -10.02 1.87
CA LEU A 162 2.29 -8.77 1.11
C LEU A 162 3.50 -7.85 1.33
N ALA A 163 4.17 -7.94 2.47
CA ALA A 163 5.27 -7.08 2.86
C ALA A 163 6.51 -7.10 1.92
N PRO A 164 6.89 -8.22 1.29
CA PRO A 164 8.00 -8.22 0.34
C PRO A 164 7.83 -7.22 -0.81
N GLY A 165 6.60 -6.98 -1.27
CA GLY A 165 6.33 -6.03 -2.34
C GLY A 165 6.83 -4.62 -2.03
N PRO A 166 6.31 -3.95 -0.99
CA PRO A 166 6.75 -2.60 -0.62
C PRO A 166 8.22 -2.55 -0.22
N PHE A 167 8.80 -3.54 0.46
CA PHE A 167 10.22 -3.50 0.79
C PHE A 167 11.13 -3.61 -0.45
N LEU A 168 10.79 -4.45 -1.42
CA LEU A 168 11.46 -4.45 -2.73
C LEU A 168 11.26 -3.12 -3.46
N GLY A 169 10.09 -2.50 -3.27
CA GLY A 169 9.79 -1.17 -3.77
C GLY A 169 10.70 -0.10 -3.16
N VAL A 170 10.89 -0.12 -1.84
CA VAL A 170 11.85 0.77 -1.14
C VAL A 170 13.26 0.63 -1.72
N TRP A 171 13.73 -0.61 -1.87
CA TRP A 171 15.03 -0.88 -2.46
C TRP A 171 15.15 -0.34 -3.91
N ALA A 172 14.12 -0.54 -4.73
CA ALA A 172 14.11 -0.04 -6.11
C ALA A 172 14.11 1.50 -6.17
N MET A 173 13.34 2.15 -5.27
CA MET A 173 13.30 3.61 -5.19
C MET A 173 14.59 4.20 -4.62
N ALA A 174 15.26 3.51 -3.70
CA ALA A 174 16.58 3.90 -3.22
C ALA A 174 17.63 3.86 -4.35
N LYS A 175 17.60 2.82 -5.19
CA LYS A 175 18.44 2.75 -6.40
C LYS A 175 18.12 3.87 -7.39
N LEU A 176 16.84 4.17 -7.61
CA LEU A 176 16.44 5.30 -8.47
C LEU A 176 16.96 6.61 -7.92
N ARG A 177 16.83 6.84 -6.60
CA ARG A 177 17.33 8.05 -5.94
C ARG A 177 18.85 8.25 -6.12
N ALA A 178 19.61 7.17 -6.09
CA ALA A 178 21.06 7.19 -6.31
C ALA A 178 21.46 7.38 -7.80
N HIS A 179 20.55 7.13 -8.73
CA HIS A 179 20.84 7.21 -10.16
C HIS A 179 20.88 8.66 -10.65
N PRO A 180 21.80 9.07 -11.54
CA PRO A 180 21.89 10.44 -12.04
C PRO A 180 20.60 11.00 -12.64
N ALA A 181 19.80 10.16 -13.31
CA ALA A 181 18.52 10.55 -13.89
C ALA A 181 17.51 11.06 -12.84
N SER A 182 17.68 10.73 -11.56
CA SER A 182 16.80 11.20 -10.48
C SER A 182 16.85 12.71 -10.30
N ALA A 183 17.89 13.40 -10.81
CA ALA A 183 17.96 14.85 -10.83
C ALA A 183 16.81 15.52 -11.63
N ARG A 184 16.10 14.74 -12.48
CA ARG A 184 14.92 15.20 -13.23
C ARG A 184 13.62 15.13 -12.41
N LEU A 185 13.60 14.36 -11.32
CA LEU A 185 12.42 14.19 -10.47
C LEU A 185 12.20 15.45 -9.62
N ALA A 186 10.95 15.93 -9.57
CA ALA A 186 10.51 17.05 -8.76
C ALA A 186 11.47 18.27 -8.82
N ASN A 187 11.96 18.63 -10.02
CA ASN A 187 12.91 19.72 -10.22
C ASN A 187 14.23 19.56 -9.42
N GLY A 188 14.75 18.34 -9.33
CA GLY A 188 16.02 18.01 -8.66
C GLY A 188 15.89 17.62 -7.20
N ARG A 189 14.68 17.57 -6.65
CA ARG A 189 14.42 17.06 -5.29
C ARG A 189 14.31 15.53 -5.31
N ARG A 190 15.17 14.87 -4.52
CA ARG A 190 15.35 13.40 -4.56
C ARG A 190 14.81 12.70 -3.32
#